data_075b3ddaa515d6f2a834b3d1f2601b40
#
_entry.id   075b3ddaa515d6f2a834b3d1f2601b40
#
_cell.length_a   1.000
_cell.length_b   1.000
_cell.length_c   1.000
_cell.angle_alpha   90.00
_cell.angle_beta   90.00
_cell.angle_gamma   90.00
#
_symmetry.space_group_name_H-M   'P 1'
#
loop_
_entity.id
_entity.type
_entity.pdbx_description
1 polymer ?
#
loop_
_entity_poly.entity_id
_entity_poly.type
_entity_poly.pdbx_seq_one_letter_code
_entity_poly.pdbx_strand_id
1 'polypeptide(L)' 'MQFLTVAEVAARMQVSKMTVYRLVHGGELPAALVGRSFRVSRRAVENHLRAAG' A
#
# COMPACT_ATOMS: atom_id res chain seq x y z
N MET A 1 -1.32 13.59 -8.30
CA MET A 1 -0.83 12.33 -7.71
C MET A 1 -1.93 11.72 -6.85
N GLN A 2 -2.14 10.43 -6.98
CA GLN A 2 -3.24 9.75 -6.30
C GLN A 2 -2.73 8.90 -5.15
N PHE A 3 -3.41 9.01 -4.01
CA PHE A 3 -3.11 8.19 -2.84
C PHE A 3 -4.25 7.25 -2.55
N LEU A 4 -3.91 6.07 -2.07
CA LEU A 4 -4.87 5.00 -1.79
C LEU A 4 -4.90 4.71 -0.30
N THR A 5 -6.08 4.34 0.21
CA THR A 5 -6.21 3.84 1.57
C THR A 5 -5.69 2.41 1.64
N VAL A 6 -5.45 1.93 2.87
CA VAL A 6 -5.05 0.53 3.06
C VAL A 6 -6.07 -0.43 2.45
N ALA A 7 -7.36 -0.13 2.61
CA ALA A 7 -8.43 -0.97 2.05
C ALA A 7 -8.35 -1.02 0.52
N GLU A 8 -8.09 0.13 -0.11
CA GLU A 8 -7.96 0.20 -1.56
C GLU A 8 -6.73 -0.55 -2.05
N VAL A 9 -5.61 -0.42 -1.33
CA VAL A 9 -4.39 -1.14 -1.66
C VAL A 9 -4.61 -2.64 -1.56
N ALA A 10 -5.25 -3.09 -0.47
CA ALA A 10 -5.54 -4.51 -0.27
C ALA A 10 -6.38 -5.07 -1.42
N ALA A 11 -7.38 -4.31 -1.87
CA ALA A 11 -8.23 -4.72 -2.98
C ALA A 11 -7.44 -4.83 -4.28
N ARG A 12 -6.57 -3.86 -4.56
CA ARG A 12 -5.76 -3.87 -5.78
C ARG A 12 -4.77 -5.01 -5.81
N MET A 13 -4.17 -5.31 -4.66
CA MET A 13 -3.17 -6.37 -4.55
C MET A 13 -3.79 -7.74 -4.31
N GLN A 14 -5.09 -7.79 -4.06
CA GLN A 14 -5.82 -9.01 -3.76
C GLN A 14 -5.26 -9.72 -2.53
N VAL A 15 -5.00 -8.94 -1.49
CA VAL A 15 -4.49 -9.45 -0.22
C VAL A 15 -5.32 -8.85 0.92
N SER A 16 -5.10 -9.34 2.13
CA SER A 16 -5.78 -8.80 3.30
C SER A 16 -5.15 -7.46 3.71
N LYS A 17 -5.90 -6.67 4.47
CA LYS A 17 -5.37 -5.42 5.03
C LYS A 17 -4.16 -5.70 5.91
N MET A 18 -4.18 -6.79 6.65
CA MET A 18 -3.06 -7.19 7.50
C MET A 18 -1.77 -7.31 6.69
N THR A 19 -1.87 -7.91 5.51
CA THR A 19 -0.72 -8.05 4.62
C THR A 19 -0.18 -6.68 4.20
N VAL A 20 -1.09 -5.74 3.88
CA VAL A 20 -0.69 -4.38 3.52
C VAL A 20 0.05 -3.71 4.67
N TYR A 21 -0.48 -3.83 5.89
CA TYR A 21 0.19 -3.26 7.07
C TYR A 21 1.58 -3.84 7.27
N ARG A 22 1.75 -5.13 7.05
CA ARG A 22 3.06 -5.79 7.15
C ARG A 22 4.04 -5.22 6.13
N LEU A 23 3.59 -5.01 4.90
CA LEU A 23 4.43 -4.44 3.85
C LEU A 23 4.85 -3.01 4.19
N VAL A 24 3.93 -2.23 4.74
CA VAL A 24 4.23 -0.85 5.14
C VAL A 24 5.23 -0.83 6.29
N HIS A 25 4.99 -1.62 7.33
CA HIS A 25 5.86 -1.64 8.50
C HIS A 25 7.23 -2.24 8.19
N GLY A 26 7.28 -3.16 7.24
CA GLY A 26 8.56 -3.76 6.82
C GLY A 26 9.36 -2.92 5.85
N GLY A 27 8.83 -1.77 5.44
CA GLY A 27 9.52 -0.88 4.52
C GLY A 27 9.46 -1.29 3.06
N GLU A 28 8.69 -2.31 2.75
CA GLU A 28 8.57 -2.79 1.36
C GLU A 28 7.59 -1.96 0.55
N LEU A 29 6.66 -1.30 1.22
CA LEU A 29 5.66 -0.46 0.58
C LEU A 29 5.68 0.91 1.24
N PRO A 30 6.22 1.94 0.56
CA PRO A 30 6.27 3.28 1.16
C PRO A 30 4.88 3.84 1.38
N ALA A 31 4.67 4.40 2.55
CA ALA A 31 3.38 4.99 2.90
C ALA A 31 3.59 6.19 3.79
N ALA A 32 2.65 7.12 3.74
CA ALA A 32 2.62 8.27 4.63
C ALA A 32 1.48 8.12 5.62
N LEU A 33 1.72 8.52 6.86
CA LEU A 33 0.67 8.52 7.87
C LEU A 33 0.02 9.90 7.86
N VAL A 34 -1.25 9.95 7.52
CA VAL A 34 -2.03 11.18 7.48
C VAL A 34 -3.15 11.05 8.50
N GLY A 35 -3.05 11.80 9.59
CA GLY A 35 -3.96 11.64 10.71
C GLY A 35 -3.80 10.26 11.30
N ARG A 36 -4.85 9.46 11.27
CA ARG A 36 -4.84 8.09 11.80
C ARG A 36 -4.79 7.02 10.71
N SER A 37 -4.61 7.45 9.47
CA SER A 37 -4.68 6.53 8.33
C SER A 37 -3.41 6.57 7.52
N PHE A 38 -2.98 5.41 7.05
CA PHE A 38 -1.91 5.33 6.09
C PHE A 38 -2.43 5.68 4.70
N ARG A 39 -1.60 6.38 3.95
CA ARG A 39 -1.86 6.70 2.54
C ARG A 39 -0.69 6.20 1.72
N VAL A 40 -0.98 5.41 0.71
CA VAL A 40 0.04 4.82 -0.15
C VAL A 40 -0.14 5.38 -1.55
N SER A 41 0.95 5.86 -2.17
CA SER A 41 0.82 6.38 -3.52
C SER A 41 0.45 5.25 -4.47
N ARG A 42 -0.43 5.54 -5.42
CA ARG A 42 -0.82 4.58 -6.44
C ARG A 42 0.41 4.05 -7.19
N ARG A 43 1.37 4.93 -7.45
CA ARG A 43 2.60 4.56 -8.15
C ARG A 43 3.40 3.52 -7.36
N ALA A 44 3.48 3.69 -6.03
CA ALA A 44 4.20 2.75 -5.18
C ALA A 44 3.54 1.37 -5.24
N VAL A 45 2.22 1.32 -5.23
CA VAL A 45 1.48 0.05 -5.34
C VAL A 45 1.74 -0.60 -6.69
N GLU A 46 1.66 0.17 -7.76
CA GLU A 46 1.90 -0.35 -9.10
C GLU A 46 3.32 -0.86 -9.27
N ASN A 47 4.30 -0.13 -8.73
CA ASN A 47 5.70 -0.58 -8.78
C ASN A 47 5.89 -1.88 -8.00
N HIS A 48 5.26 -2.00 -6.84
CA HIS A 48 5.36 -3.21 -6.03
C HIS A 48 4.75 -4.42 -6.75
N LEU A 49 3.59 -4.23 -7.36
CA LEU A 49 2.94 -5.30 -8.13
C LEU A 49 3.76 -5.71 -9.34
N ARG A 50 4.38 -4.75 -10.00
CA ARG A 50 5.23 -5.01 -11.16
C ARG A 50 6.47 -5.80 -10.75
N ALA A 51 7.08 -5.44 -9.62
CA ALA A 51 8.26 -6.13 -9.12
C ALA A 51 7.92 -7.55 -8.66
N ALA A 52 6.73 -7.75 -8.12
CA ALA A 52 6.31 -9.07 -7.63
C ALA A 52 5.84 -9.98 -8.76
N GLY A 53 5.41 -9.39 -9.85
CA GLY A 53 4.94 -10.14 -11.00
C GLY A 53 6.05 -10.42 -11.96
#